data_f48931c12e18c6bdec4ff787d0730062
#
_entry.id   f48931c12e18c6bdec4ff787d0730062
#
_cell.length_a   1.000
_cell.length_b   1.000
_cell.length_c   1.000
_cell.angle_alpha   90.00
_cell.angle_beta   90.00
_cell.angle_gamma   90.00
#
_symmetry.space_group_name_H-M   'P 1'
#
loop_
_entity.id
_entity.type
_entity.pdbx_description
1 polymer ?
#
loop_
_entity_poly.entity_id
_entity_poly.type
_entity_poly.pdbx_seq_one_letter_code
_entity_poly.pdbx_strand_id
1 'polypeptide(L)'
;MTGESIIQVRGLRNQFGSQVVHKDLDLDLLRGEVLGVVGGSGTGKSVLLRCILGLRRANAGTVRVFGEELLALPTERRSQLERRFGVLYQRGALFSSLTVTENIALPLIEHAGLDRPAAEALARVKLALVGLPASAGDKYPTELSGGMVKRAALGRALALDPDILFLDEPTAGLDPIGAAAFDQLIRTLRDALGLSVFLVTHDLDSLYSLCDRVAVLAQKHVLVADCLEVVAANEDPWVREYFHGPRGRAAEQAAMRAPGSQ
;
A
#
# COMPACT_ATOMS: atom_id res chain seq x y z
N MET A 1 0.84 17.74 -12.20
CA MET A 1 1.21 16.54 -12.99
C MET A 1 -0.06 15.95 -13.59
N THR A 2 -0.20 15.93 -14.92
CA THR A 2 -1.32 15.30 -15.64
C THR A 2 -0.89 13.87 -16.01
N GLY A 3 -0.81 13.00 -15.01
CA GLY A 3 -0.53 11.58 -15.22
C GLY A 3 -1.80 10.77 -15.52
N GLU A 4 -1.65 9.60 -16.16
CA GLU A 4 -2.74 8.64 -16.35
C GLU A 4 -3.25 8.14 -14.99
N SER A 5 -4.54 8.31 -14.71
CA SER A 5 -5.16 7.77 -13.50
C SER A 5 -5.43 6.27 -13.67
N ILE A 6 -4.75 5.44 -12.87
CA ILE A 6 -4.89 3.97 -12.91
C ILE A 6 -5.88 3.43 -11.89
N ILE A 7 -6.19 4.20 -10.83
CA ILE A 7 -7.33 3.98 -9.93
C ILE A 7 -8.18 5.23 -9.95
N GLN A 8 -9.49 5.07 -10.15
CA GLN A 8 -10.47 6.14 -10.10
C GLN A 8 -11.60 5.75 -9.17
N VAL A 9 -11.77 6.50 -8.11
CA VAL A 9 -12.90 6.38 -7.16
C VAL A 9 -13.78 7.59 -7.36
N ARG A 10 -15.10 7.40 -7.58
CA ARG A 10 -16.05 8.50 -7.82
C ARG A 10 -17.32 8.30 -7.00
N GLY A 11 -17.70 9.32 -6.24
CA GLY A 11 -18.92 9.37 -5.46
C GLY A 11 -19.06 8.20 -4.48
N LEU A 12 -17.94 7.66 -3.96
CA LEU A 12 -17.96 6.44 -3.15
C LEU A 12 -18.74 6.67 -1.85
N ARG A 13 -19.71 5.80 -1.60
CA ARG A 13 -20.46 5.75 -0.35
C ARG A 13 -20.30 4.39 0.30
N ASN A 14 -19.90 4.39 1.57
CA ASN A 14 -19.87 3.21 2.41
C ASN A 14 -20.64 3.44 3.70
N GLN A 15 -21.50 2.47 4.05
CA GLN A 15 -22.35 2.52 5.22
C GLN A 15 -22.41 1.16 5.91
N PHE A 16 -22.47 1.14 7.24
CA PHE A 16 -22.65 -0.04 8.08
C PHE A 16 -23.83 0.24 9.04
N GLY A 17 -24.95 -0.42 8.79
CA GLY A 17 -26.18 -0.07 9.49
C GLY A 17 -26.52 1.42 9.29
N SER A 18 -26.63 2.18 10.38
CA SER A 18 -26.86 3.64 10.34
C SER A 18 -25.58 4.47 10.19
N GLN A 19 -24.40 3.87 10.39
CA GLN A 19 -23.12 4.58 10.37
C GLN A 19 -22.62 4.77 8.94
N VAL A 20 -22.61 6.01 8.44
CA VAL A 20 -21.98 6.37 7.16
C VAL A 20 -20.48 6.60 7.41
N VAL A 21 -19.64 5.83 6.71
CA VAL A 21 -18.17 5.92 6.79
C VAL A 21 -17.62 6.79 5.65
N HIS A 22 -18.12 6.59 4.42
CA HIS A 22 -17.77 7.44 3.28
C HIS A 22 -19.03 8.00 2.65
N LYS A 23 -18.95 9.26 2.21
CA LYS A 23 -20.02 9.98 1.51
C LYS A 23 -19.39 10.85 0.42
N ASP A 24 -19.78 10.61 -0.83
CA ASP A 24 -19.33 11.36 -1.99
C ASP A 24 -17.78 11.46 -2.07
N LEU A 25 -17.09 10.32 -1.83
CA LEU A 25 -15.64 10.27 -1.81
C LEU A 25 -15.09 10.07 -3.22
N ASP A 26 -14.22 10.99 -3.64
CA ASP A 26 -13.47 10.93 -4.89
C ASP A 26 -11.98 10.82 -4.59
N LEU A 27 -11.27 9.97 -5.36
CA LEU A 27 -9.83 9.78 -5.23
C LEU A 27 -9.25 9.19 -6.51
N ASP A 28 -8.05 9.62 -6.89
CA ASP A 28 -7.27 9.06 -7.98
C ASP A 28 -5.89 8.61 -7.52
N LEU A 29 -5.43 7.46 -8.05
CA LEU A 29 -4.03 7.07 -8.04
C LEU A 29 -3.48 7.21 -9.46
N LEU A 30 -2.40 7.96 -9.62
CA LEU A 30 -1.74 8.14 -10.90
C LEU A 30 -0.70 7.03 -11.15
N ARG A 31 -0.39 6.78 -12.43
CA ARG A 31 0.65 5.81 -12.79
C ARG A 31 2.02 6.24 -12.28
N GLY A 32 2.71 5.32 -11.61
CA GLY A 32 4.06 5.52 -11.08
C GLY A 32 4.15 6.40 -9.84
N GLU A 33 3.01 6.92 -9.30
CA GLU A 33 3.04 7.70 -8.06
C GLU A 33 2.96 6.83 -6.81
N VAL A 34 3.46 7.37 -5.73
CA VAL A 34 3.17 6.92 -4.36
C VAL A 34 2.13 7.83 -3.75
N LEU A 35 0.90 7.36 -3.61
CA LEU A 35 -0.18 8.07 -2.95
C LEU A 35 -0.30 7.61 -1.50
N GLY A 36 0.01 8.49 -0.56
CA GLY A 36 -0.25 8.28 0.87
C GLY A 36 -1.71 8.57 1.21
N VAL A 37 -2.36 7.72 1.99
CA VAL A 37 -3.72 7.92 2.48
C VAL A 37 -3.71 7.98 3.99
N VAL A 38 -4.02 9.15 4.53
CA VAL A 38 -4.00 9.43 5.96
C VAL A 38 -5.38 9.84 6.47
N GLY A 39 -5.53 9.88 7.78
CA GLY A 39 -6.77 10.28 8.45
C GLY A 39 -6.86 9.69 9.85
N GLY A 40 -7.70 10.24 10.68
CA GLY A 40 -7.92 9.76 12.04
C GLY A 40 -8.37 8.31 12.14
N SER A 41 -8.36 7.74 13.33
CA SER A 41 -8.89 6.40 13.56
C SER A 41 -10.38 6.35 13.19
N GLY A 42 -10.80 5.31 12.48
CA GLY A 42 -12.20 5.13 12.09
C GLY A 42 -12.67 5.94 10.88
N THR A 43 -11.82 6.74 10.22
CA THR A 43 -12.20 7.51 9.01
C THR A 43 -12.46 6.62 7.78
N GLY A 44 -12.16 5.32 7.86
CA GLY A 44 -12.49 4.38 6.80
C GLY A 44 -11.36 4.03 5.83
N LYS A 45 -10.10 4.38 6.11
CA LYS A 45 -8.95 4.06 5.23
C LYS A 45 -8.93 2.59 4.78
N SER A 46 -9.04 1.65 5.71
CA SER A 46 -9.08 0.21 5.37
C SER A 46 -10.38 -0.20 4.66
N VAL A 47 -11.48 0.54 4.84
CA VAL A 47 -12.73 0.31 4.10
C VAL A 47 -12.55 0.76 2.65
N LEU A 48 -11.94 1.92 2.42
CA LEU A 48 -11.59 2.41 1.09
C LEU A 48 -10.67 1.43 0.38
N LEU A 49 -9.58 1.02 1.02
CA LEU A 49 -8.65 0.02 0.48
C LEU A 49 -9.38 -1.27 0.06
N ARG A 50 -10.26 -1.81 0.90
CA ARG A 50 -11.05 -3.01 0.57
C ARG A 50 -12.00 -2.81 -0.60
N CYS A 51 -12.56 -1.60 -0.77
CA CYS A 51 -13.39 -1.30 -1.94
C CYS A 51 -12.54 -1.27 -3.22
N ILE A 52 -11.36 -0.67 -3.18
CA ILE A 52 -10.42 -0.60 -4.32
C ILE A 52 -9.95 -2.01 -4.71
N LEU A 53 -9.63 -2.85 -3.73
CA LEU A 53 -9.24 -4.25 -3.95
C LEU A 53 -10.40 -5.17 -4.39
N GLY A 54 -11.64 -4.65 -4.49
CA GLY A 54 -12.81 -5.46 -4.82
C GLY A 54 -13.25 -6.44 -3.73
N LEU A 55 -12.66 -6.35 -2.52
CA LEU A 55 -13.01 -7.18 -1.36
C LEU A 55 -14.32 -6.72 -0.68
N ARG A 56 -14.79 -5.53 -1.01
CA ARG A 56 -16.03 -4.96 -0.52
C ARG A 56 -16.74 -4.19 -1.61
N ARG A 57 -18.05 -4.46 -1.79
CA ARG A 57 -18.91 -3.62 -2.63
C ARG A 57 -19.33 -2.38 -1.83
N ALA A 58 -19.14 -1.20 -2.43
CA ALA A 58 -19.66 0.05 -1.88
C ALA A 58 -21.18 0.11 -1.98
N ASN A 59 -21.83 0.96 -1.17
CA ASN A 59 -23.26 1.18 -1.20
C ASN A 59 -23.69 2.05 -2.41
N ALA A 60 -22.80 2.95 -2.86
CA ALA A 60 -22.96 3.75 -4.07
C ALA A 60 -21.58 4.25 -4.55
N GLY A 61 -21.56 4.82 -5.75
CA GLY A 61 -20.32 5.26 -6.41
C GLY A 61 -19.65 4.14 -7.21
N THR A 62 -18.53 4.48 -7.85
CA THR A 62 -17.77 3.58 -8.70
C THR A 62 -16.31 3.53 -8.32
N VAL A 63 -15.70 2.36 -8.49
CA VAL A 63 -14.24 2.15 -8.38
C VAL A 63 -13.79 1.51 -9.69
N ARG A 64 -12.94 2.23 -10.43
CA ARG A 64 -12.31 1.73 -11.64
C ARG A 64 -10.82 1.55 -11.42
N VAL A 65 -10.30 0.44 -11.90
CA VAL A 65 -8.86 0.16 -11.90
C VAL A 65 -8.46 -0.17 -13.32
N PHE A 66 -7.45 0.52 -13.84
CA PHE A 66 -7.06 0.48 -15.25
C PHE A 66 -8.23 0.75 -16.21
N GLY A 67 -9.13 1.66 -15.83
CA GLY A 67 -10.32 2.02 -16.61
C GLY A 67 -11.51 1.06 -16.50
N GLU A 68 -11.35 -0.08 -15.81
CA GLU A 68 -12.39 -1.12 -15.67
C GLU A 68 -13.00 -1.12 -14.27
N GLU A 69 -14.32 -1.28 -14.17
CA GLU A 69 -15.03 -1.39 -12.89
C GLU A 69 -14.94 -2.84 -12.38
N LEU A 70 -13.98 -3.08 -11.46
CA LEU A 70 -13.56 -4.40 -11.02
C LEU A 70 -14.71 -5.34 -10.60
N LEU A 71 -15.70 -4.83 -9.84
CA LEU A 71 -16.83 -5.63 -9.35
C LEU A 71 -17.94 -5.86 -10.40
N ALA A 72 -17.86 -5.21 -11.56
CA ALA A 72 -18.76 -5.43 -12.69
C ALA A 72 -18.19 -6.42 -13.73
N LEU A 73 -16.90 -6.78 -13.61
CA LEU A 73 -16.23 -7.67 -14.55
C LEU A 73 -16.65 -9.13 -14.35
N PRO A 74 -16.66 -9.92 -15.44
CA PRO A 74 -16.70 -11.38 -15.37
C PRO A 74 -15.52 -11.92 -14.55
N THR A 75 -15.71 -13.07 -13.87
CA THR A 75 -14.74 -13.66 -12.94
C THR A 75 -13.33 -13.81 -13.54
N GLU A 76 -13.24 -14.29 -14.78
CA GLU A 76 -11.94 -14.45 -15.46
C GLU A 76 -11.21 -13.13 -15.68
N ARG A 77 -11.94 -12.12 -16.18
CA ARG A 77 -11.34 -10.79 -16.43
C ARG A 77 -10.94 -10.13 -15.12
N ARG A 78 -11.78 -10.25 -14.11
CA ARG A 78 -11.50 -9.78 -12.76
C ARG A 78 -10.24 -10.43 -12.20
N SER A 79 -10.10 -11.75 -12.30
CA SER A 79 -8.90 -12.47 -11.82
C SER A 79 -7.62 -12.02 -12.55
N GLN A 80 -7.71 -11.76 -13.87
CA GLN A 80 -6.59 -11.21 -14.64
C GLN A 80 -6.15 -9.83 -14.13
N LEU A 81 -7.13 -8.98 -13.77
CA LEU A 81 -6.86 -7.65 -13.25
C LEU A 81 -6.27 -7.71 -11.84
N GLU A 82 -6.80 -8.58 -10.98
CA GLU A 82 -6.34 -8.78 -9.59
C GLU A 82 -4.89 -9.30 -9.52
N ARG A 83 -4.41 -10.05 -10.51
CA ARG A 83 -2.99 -10.48 -10.61
C ARG A 83 -2.03 -9.31 -10.75
N ARG A 84 -2.49 -8.15 -11.20
CA ARG A 84 -1.70 -6.91 -11.31
C ARG A 84 -1.61 -6.14 -9.99
N PHE A 85 -2.17 -6.70 -8.90
CA PHE A 85 -2.14 -6.13 -7.56
C PHE A 85 -1.18 -6.91 -6.67
N GLY A 86 -0.28 -6.19 -6.00
CA GLY A 86 0.46 -6.70 -4.85
C GLY A 86 -0.13 -6.12 -3.58
N VAL A 87 -0.40 -6.94 -2.57
CA VAL A 87 -1.00 -6.45 -1.32
C VAL A 87 -0.15 -6.88 -0.13
N LEU A 88 0.29 -5.89 0.65
CA LEU A 88 0.93 -6.08 1.94
C LEU A 88 0.00 -5.57 3.05
N TYR A 89 -0.54 -6.49 3.84
CA TYR A 89 -1.37 -6.18 5.00
C TYR A 89 -0.53 -5.85 6.24
N GLN A 90 -1.11 -5.11 7.16
CA GLN A 90 -0.45 -4.64 8.38
C GLN A 90 0.32 -5.71 9.16
N ARG A 91 -0.19 -6.94 9.25
CA ARG A 91 0.46 -8.07 9.92
C ARG A 91 1.17 -9.03 8.97
N GLY A 92 1.39 -8.63 7.70
CA GLY A 92 2.00 -9.47 6.65
C GLY A 92 1.08 -10.56 6.09
N ALA A 93 0.18 -11.10 6.89
CA ALA A 93 -0.78 -12.16 6.51
C ALA A 93 -0.12 -13.39 5.85
N LEU A 94 1.09 -13.76 6.26
CA LEU A 94 1.76 -14.97 5.80
C LEU A 94 1.06 -16.22 6.36
N PHE A 95 1.03 -17.29 5.58
CA PHE A 95 0.57 -18.60 6.03
C PHE A 95 1.59 -19.19 7.00
N SER A 96 1.21 -19.38 8.25
CA SER A 96 2.10 -19.87 9.31
C SER A 96 2.58 -21.31 9.11
N SER A 97 1.83 -22.11 8.32
CA SER A 97 2.15 -23.49 7.96
C SER A 97 3.07 -23.64 6.77
N LEU A 98 3.43 -22.54 6.10
CA LEU A 98 4.30 -22.52 4.93
C LEU A 98 5.62 -21.80 5.29
N THR A 99 6.72 -22.25 4.71
CA THR A 99 8.00 -21.53 4.77
C THR A 99 7.90 -20.19 4.03
N VAL A 100 8.91 -19.32 4.18
CA VAL A 100 8.96 -18.05 3.46
C VAL A 100 8.98 -18.28 1.95
N THR A 101 9.81 -19.23 1.46
CA THR A 101 9.85 -19.56 0.03
C THR A 101 8.49 -20.03 -0.47
N GLU A 102 7.82 -20.93 0.25
CA GLU A 102 6.48 -21.41 -0.11
C GLU A 102 5.42 -20.31 -0.07
N ASN A 103 5.47 -19.39 0.91
CA ASN A 103 4.58 -18.22 0.95
C ASN A 103 4.72 -17.35 -0.29
N ILE A 104 5.96 -17.12 -0.76
CA ILE A 104 6.22 -16.30 -1.95
C ILE A 104 5.89 -17.08 -3.24
N ALA A 105 6.12 -18.40 -3.26
CA ALA A 105 5.83 -19.27 -4.40
C ALA A 105 4.33 -19.49 -4.63
N LEU A 106 3.51 -19.42 -3.58
CA LEU A 106 2.09 -19.75 -3.65
C LEU A 106 1.33 -18.97 -4.73
N PRO A 107 1.43 -17.64 -4.85
CA PRO A 107 0.78 -16.90 -5.95
C PRO A 107 1.25 -17.34 -7.35
N LEU A 108 2.51 -17.75 -7.49
CA LEU A 108 3.07 -18.22 -8.76
C LEU A 108 2.48 -19.56 -9.17
N ILE A 109 2.25 -20.45 -8.23
CA ILE A 109 1.60 -21.76 -8.47
C ILE A 109 0.11 -21.54 -8.80
N GLU A 110 -0.60 -20.82 -7.94
CA GLU A 110 -2.07 -20.68 -8.02
C GLU A 110 -2.54 -19.81 -9.19
N HIS A 111 -1.75 -18.79 -9.56
CA HIS A 111 -2.18 -17.78 -10.52
C HIS A 111 -1.34 -17.73 -11.80
N ALA A 112 -0.04 -18.05 -11.75
CA ALA A 112 0.79 -18.09 -12.95
C ALA A 112 0.90 -19.51 -13.53
N GLY A 113 0.40 -20.54 -12.83
CA GLY A 113 0.41 -21.93 -13.30
C GLY A 113 1.80 -22.57 -13.34
N LEU A 114 2.76 -22.03 -12.57
CA LEU A 114 4.09 -22.61 -12.49
C LEU A 114 4.07 -23.91 -11.67
N ASP A 115 4.89 -24.86 -12.04
CA ASP A 115 5.17 -26.01 -11.18
C ASP A 115 5.94 -25.57 -9.92
N ARG A 116 5.92 -26.42 -8.89
CA ARG A 116 6.54 -26.10 -7.60
C ARG A 116 8.03 -25.75 -7.72
N PRO A 117 8.89 -26.53 -8.42
CA PRO A 117 10.31 -26.20 -8.54
C PRO A 117 10.57 -24.85 -9.19
N ALA A 118 9.87 -24.51 -10.27
CA ALA A 118 10.01 -23.22 -10.96
C ALA A 118 9.50 -22.06 -10.07
N ALA A 119 8.37 -22.24 -9.40
CA ALA A 119 7.82 -21.24 -8.48
C ALA A 119 8.74 -20.97 -7.29
N GLU A 120 9.33 -22.00 -6.68
CA GLU A 120 10.29 -21.86 -5.58
C GLU A 120 11.61 -21.21 -6.03
N ALA A 121 12.09 -21.52 -7.23
CA ALA A 121 13.27 -20.86 -7.78
C ALA A 121 13.02 -19.34 -7.97
N LEU A 122 11.87 -18.96 -8.53
CA LEU A 122 11.49 -17.56 -8.69
C LEU A 122 11.22 -16.89 -7.35
N ALA A 123 10.60 -17.59 -6.39
CA ALA A 123 10.38 -17.09 -5.02
C ALA A 123 11.70 -16.73 -4.32
N ARG A 124 12.79 -17.49 -4.55
CA ARG A 124 14.12 -17.16 -4.01
C ARG A 124 14.69 -15.87 -4.62
N VAL A 125 14.38 -15.57 -5.89
CA VAL A 125 14.72 -14.29 -6.51
C VAL A 125 13.96 -13.16 -5.85
N LYS A 126 12.64 -13.33 -5.63
CA LYS A 126 11.82 -12.32 -4.93
C LYS A 126 12.25 -12.12 -3.48
N LEU A 127 12.69 -13.18 -2.79
CA LEU A 127 13.25 -13.12 -1.45
C LEU A 127 14.53 -12.25 -1.41
N ALA A 128 15.44 -12.45 -2.37
CA ALA A 128 16.64 -11.61 -2.49
C ALA A 128 16.30 -10.16 -2.84
N LEU A 129 15.29 -9.93 -3.71
CA LEU A 129 14.82 -8.61 -4.12
C LEU A 129 14.35 -7.77 -2.93
N VAL A 130 13.73 -8.39 -1.93
CA VAL A 130 13.28 -7.69 -0.70
C VAL A 130 14.37 -7.66 0.40
N GLY A 131 15.61 -8.04 0.07
CA GLY A 131 16.76 -7.96 0.96
C GLY A 131 16.75 -8.98 2.10
N LEU A 132 16.13 -10.14 1.90
CA LEU A 132 16.21 -11.26 2.83
C LEU A 132 17.37 -12.20 2.45
N PRO A 133 18.12 -12.74 3.43
CA PRO A 133 19.16 -13.73 3.16
C PRO A 133 18.53 -15.04 2.69
N ALA A 134 19.24 -15.81 1.84
CA ALA A 134 18.75 -17.07 1.30
C ALA A 134 18.29 -18.05 2.40
N SER A 135 18.98 -18.05 3.55
CA SER A 135 18.65 -18.88 4.72
C SER A 135 17.28 -18.55 5.35
N ALA A 136 16.70 -17.39 5.05
CA ALA A 136 15.35 -17.04 5.52
C ALA A 136 14.28 -17.80 4.72
N GLY A 137 14.59 -18.28 3.52
CA GLY A 137 13.62 -18.95 2.64
C GLY A 137 13.05 -20.22 3.24
N ASP A 138 13.84 -20.96 3.99
CA ASP A 138 13.47 -22.25 4.57
C ASP A 138 12.83 -22.12 5.98
N LYS A 139 12.76 -20.89 6.52
CA LYS A 139 12.14 -20.59 7.83
C LYS A 139 10.63 -20.42 7.71
N TYR A 140 9.95 -20.70 8.80
CA TYR A 140 8.54 -20.37 8.98
C TYR A 140 8.38 -18.91 9.48
N PRO A 141 7.24 -18.26 9.25
CA PRO A 141 6.98 -16.89 9.70
C PRO A 141 7.22 -16.65 11.19
N THR A 142 6.98 -17.66 12.03
CA THR A 142 7.20 -17.61 13.48
C THR A 142 8.67 -17.55 13.91
N GLU A 143 9.59 -17.88 13.01
CA GLU A 143 11.04 -17.86 13.26
C GLU A 143 11.71 -16.55 12.80
N LEU A 144 10.91 -15.63 12.26
CA LEU A 144 11.37 -14.36 11.70
C LEU A 144 11.20 -13.19 12.68
N SER A 145 12.08 -12.21 12.60
CA SER A 145 11.83 -10.90 13.22
C SER A 145 10.66 -10.18 12.53
N GLY A 146 10.04 -9.20 13.20
CA GLY A 146 8.94 -8.43 12.62
C GLY A 146 9.29 -7.79 11.27
N GLY A 147 10.49 -7.22 11.15
CA GLY A 147 10.97 -6.66 9.88
C GLY A 147 11.16 -7.71 8.78
N MET A 148 11.65 -8.91 9.13
CA MET A 148 11.75 -10.01 8.17
C MET A 148 10.37 -10.51 7.72
N VAL A 149 9.39 -10.58 8.62
CA VAL A 149 7.99 -10.91 8.25
C VAL A 149 7.43 -9.91 7.24
N LYS A 150 7.66 -8.60 7.45
CA LYS A 150 7.23 -7.55 6.51
C LYS A 150 7.90 -7.70 5.14
N ARG A 151 9.21 -7.95 5.10
CA ARG A 151 9.96 -8.18 3.85
C ARG A 151 9.49 -9.45 3.13
N ALA A 152 9.26 -10.55 3.84
CA ALA A 152 8.72 -11.78 3.26
C ALA A 152 7.31 -11.57 2.66
N ALA A 153 6.45 -10.84 3.37
CA ALA A 153 5.11 -10.48 2.89
C ALA A 153 5.18 -9.54 1.66
N LEU A 154 6.16 -8.62 1.62
CA LEU A 154 6.43 -7.81 0.45
C LEU A 154 6.91 -8.67 -0.73
N GLY A 155 7.80 -9.65 -0.50
CA GLY A 155 8.23 -10.61 -1.52
C GLY A 155 7.06 -11.37 -2.13
N ARG A 156 6.10 -11.81 -1.30
CA ARG A 156 4.86 -12.43 -1.77
C ARG A 156 3.97 -11.46 -2.55
N ALA A 157 3.84 -10.22 -2.11
CA ALA A 157 3.08 -9.20 -2.81
C ALA A 157 3.67 -8.90 -4.21
N LEU A 158 4.98 -9.02 -4.36
CA LEU A 158 5.70 -8.81 -5.62
C LEU A 158 5.82 -10.08 -6.49
N ALA A 159 5.28 -11.23 -6.06
CA ALA A 159 5.48 -12.51 -6.74
C ALA A 159 5.04 -12.48 -8.20
N LEU A 160 3.91 -11.86 -8.50
CA LEU A 160 3.31 -11.79 -9.84
C LEU A 160 3.70 -10.54 -10.64
N ASP A 161 4.74 -9.83 -10.27
CA ASP A 161 5.17 -8.56 -10.90
C ASP A 161 4.00 -7.57 -11.07
N PRO A 162 3.39 -7.11 -9.96
CA PRO A 162 2.22 -6.26 -10.01
C PRO A 162 2.53 -4.87 -10.60
N ASP A 163 1.51 -4.21 -11.14
CA ASP A 163 1.59 -2.78 -11.52
C ASP A 163 1.29 -1.85 -10.34
N ILE A 164 0.47 -2.31 -9.39
CA ILE A 164 0.06 -1.55 -8.22
C ILE A 164 0.42 -2.31 -6.96
N LEU A 165 1.11 -1.65 -6.04
CA LEU A 165 1.42 -2.17 -4.72
C LEU A 165 0.55 -1.45 -3.67
N PHE A 166 -0.30 -2.21 -2.98
CA PHE A 166 -1.10 -1.73 -1.87
C PHE A 166 -0.41 -2.06 -0.55
N LEU A 167 -0.17 -1.05 0.26
CA LEU A 167 0.52 -1.16 1.55
C LEU A 167 -0.42 -0.66 2.66
N ASP A 168 -0.80 -1.54 3.57
CA ASP A 168 -1.62 -1.20 4.74
C ASP A 168 -0.75 -1.21 5.98
N GLU A 169 -0.38 -0.01 6.48
CA GLU A 169 0.48 0.21 7.65
C GLU A 169 1.79 -0.60 7.58
N PRO A 170 2.62 -0.45 6.53
CA PRO A 170 3.74 -1.34 6.28
C PRO A 170 4.82 -1.26 7.37
N THR A 171 5.07 -0.08 7.94
CA THR A 171 6.10 0.17 8.96
C THR A 171 5.61 -0.06 10.40
N ALA A 172 4.30 -0.30 10.59
CA ALA A 172 3.73 -0.48 11.92
C ALA A 172 4.40 -1.63 12.68
N GLY A 173 4.90 -1.33 13.89
CA GLY A 173 5.57 -2.30 14.77
C GLY A 173 7.06 -2.51 14.47
N LEU A 174 7.64 -1.76 13.53
CA LEU A 174 9.07 -1.67 13.33
C LEU A 174 9.67 -0.59 14.25
N ASP A 175 10.95 -0.76 14.60
CA ASP A 175 11.73 0.32 15.18
C ASP A 175 12.02 1.40 14.11
N PRO A 176 12.42 2.63 14.49
CA PRO A 176 12.61 3.73 13.53
C PRO A 176 13.64 3.42 12.43
N ILE A 177 14.71 2.68 12.76
CA ILE A 177 15.75 2.32 11.79
C ILE A 177 15.19 1.31 10.79
N GLY A 178 14.45 0.30 11.28
CA GLY A 178 13.79 -0.70 10.48
C GLY A 178 12.71 -0.11 9.58
N ALA A 179 11.95 0.87 10.08
CA ALA A 179 10.94 1.60 9.31
C ALA A 179 11.57 2.39 8.15
N ALA A 180 12.60 3.20 8.44
CA ALA A 180 13.33 3.95 7.41
C ALA A 180 13.97 3.03 6.35
N ALA A 181 14.56 1.90 6.77
CA ALA A 181 15.11 0.91 5.84
C ALA A 181 14.04 0.21 4.99
N PHE A 182 12.82 0.06 5.51
CA PHE A 182 11.69 -0.49 4.76
C PHE A 182 11.16 0.52 3.74
N ASP A 183 11.02 1.79 4.12
CA ASP A 183 10.61 2.87 3.22
C ASP A 183 11.61 3.04 2.07
N GLN A 184 12.92 3.02 2.36
CA GLN A 184 13.95 3.06 1.34
C GLN A 184 13.88 1.86 0.38
N LEU A 185 13.54 0.66 0.88
CA LEU A 185 13.30 -0.52 0.05
C LEU A 185 12.11 -0.30 -0.88
N ILE A 186 10.98 0.19 -0.38
CA ILE A 186 9.79 0.50 -1.20
C ILE A 186 10.13 1.51 -2.29
N ARG A 187 10.84 2.59 -1.96
CA ARG A 187 11.30 3.60 -2.94
C ARG A 187 12.13 2.95 -4.05
N THR A 188 13.14 2.17 -3.66
CA THR A 188 14.03 1.48 -4.62
C THR A 188 13.23 0.54 -5.54
N LEU A 189 12.28 -0.22 -4.98
CA LEU A 189 11.44 -1.13 -5.75
C LEU A 189 10.49 -0.37 -6.68
N ARG A 190 9.87 0.71 -6.21
CA ARG A 190 9.01 1.57 -7.03
C ARG A 190 9.77 2.08 -8.25
N ASP A 191 10.96 2.63 -8.02
CA ASP A 191 11.78 3.22 -9.09
C ASP A 191 12.31 2.17 -10.06
N ALA A 192 12.76 1.01 -9.56
CA ALA A 192 13.32 -0.06 -10.38
C ALA A 192 12.26 -0.84 -11.19
N LEU A 193 11.05 -1.00 -10.63
CA LEU A 193 9.99 -1.81 -11.24
C LEU A 193 8.87 -0.97 -11.87
N GLY A 194 8.89 0.35 -11.74
CA GLY A 194 7.85 1.24 -12.26
C GLY A 194 6.50 1.08 -11.54
N LEU A 195 6.52 0.74 -10.25
CA LEU A 195 5.30 0.49 -9.47
C LEU A 195 4.54 1.78 -9.19
N SER A 196 3.21 1.68 -9.18
CA SER A 196 2.36 2.67 -8.52
C SER A 196 2.04 2.16 -7.11
N VAL A 197 2.05 3.01 -6.11
CA VAL A 197 1.89 2.59 -4.71
C VAL A 197 0.71 3.30 -4.06
N PHE A 198 -0.20 2.53 -3.48
CA PHE A 198 -1.28 3.04 -2.62
C PHE A 198 -0.92 2.70 -1.17
N LEU A 199 -0.49 3.71 -0.42
CA LEU A 199 0.01 3.56 0.95
C LEU A 199 -1.00 4.08 1.97
N VAL A 200 -1.53 3.20 2.81
CA VAL A 200 -2.27 3.60 4.01
C VAL A 200 -1.29 3.64 5.17
N THR A 201 -1.12 4.78 5.80
CA THR A 201 -0.25 4.93 6.96
C THR A 201 -0.70 6.07 7.88
N HIS A 202 -0.22 6.04 9.11
CA HIS A 202 -0.27 7.17 10.06
C HIS A 202 1.15 7.64 10.45
N ASP A 203 2.16 7.11 9.79
CA ASP A 203 3.56 7.44 10.03
C ASP A 203 3.96 8.63 9.14
N LEU A 204 4.28 9.75 9.78
CA LEU A 204 4.68 10.98 9.11
C LEU A 204 6.02 10.84 8.39
N ASP A 205 6.98 10.11 8.98
CA ASP A 205 8.29 9.91 8.36
C ASP A 205 8.15 9.16 7.02
N SER A 206 7.28 8.14 6.95
CA SER A 206 6.94 7.45 5.71
C SER A 206 6.28 8.37 4.69
N LEU A 207 5.40 9.30 5.12
CA LEU A 207 4.78 10.25 4.19
C LEU A 207 5.81 11.19 3.57
N TYR A 208 6.67 11.80 4.38
CA TYR A 208 7.72 12.71 3.91
C TYR A 208 8.77 12.01 3.06
N SER A 209 9.07 10.74 3.36
CA SER A 209 10.12 9.99 2.67
C SER A 209 9.67 9.34 1.37
N LEU A 210 8.39 8.92 1.25
CA LEU A 210 7.93 8.10 0.14
C LEU A 210 6.91 8.76 -0.78
N CYS A 211 5.99 9.58 -0.23
CA CYS A 211 4.80 9.96 -0.97
C CYS A 211 5.05 11.11 -1.92
N ASP A 212 4.58 10.98 -3.15
CA ASP A 212 4.51 12.07 -4.14
C ASP A 212 3.27 12.95 -3.86
N ARG A 213 2.16 12.32 -3.44
CA ARG A 213 0.91 12.99 -3.02
C ARG A 213 0.35 12.32 -1.79
N VAL A 214 -0.39 13.10 -1.00
CA VAL A 214 -1.08 12.64 0.21
C VAL A 214 -2.56 13.01 0.13
N ALA A 215 -3.43 12.02 0.36
CA ALA A 215 -4.87 12.19 0.49
C ALA A 215 -5.28 12.13 1.96
N VAL A 216 -5.95 13.15 2.45
CA VAL A 216 -6.47 13.22 3.82
C VAL A 216 -7.93 12.82 3.84
N LEU A 217 -8.24 11.71 4.52
CA LEU A 217 -9.60 11.26 4.79
C LEU A 217 -10.10 11.90 6.08
N ALA A 218 -11.03 12.84 5.95
CA ALA A 218 -11.72 13.48 7.07
C ALA A 218 -13.19 13.70 6.69
N GLN A 219 -14.05 13.91 7.66
CA GLN A 219 -15.46 14.26 7.43
C GLN A 219 -16.21 13.35 6.42
N LYS A 220 -15.79 12.07 6.33
CA LYS A 220 -16.35 11.00 5.46
C LYS A 220 -16.01 11.12 3.97
N HIS A 221 -15.13 12.02 3.57
CA HIS A 221 -14.66 12.20 2.19
C HIS A 221 -13.15 12.48 2.15
N VAL A 222 -12.58 12.64 0.97
CA VAL A 222 -11.22 13.15 0.81
C VAL A 222 -11.26 14.67 0.93
N LEU A 223 -10.69 15.19 2.00
CA LEU A 223 -10.66 16.62 2.28
C LEU A 223 -9.71 17.35 1.30
N VAL A 224 -8.54 16.76 1.07
CA VAL A 224 -7.50 17.27 0.17
C VAL A 224 -6.66 16.08 -0.33
N ALA A 225 -6.21 16.14 -1.58
CA ALA A 225 -5.27 15.18 -2.16
C ALA A 225 -4.30 15.91 -3.09
N ASP A 226 -3.10 16.20 -2.60
CA ASP A 226 -2.08 16.98 -3.31
C ASP A 226 -0.67 16.64 -2.81
N CYS A 227 0.37 17.34 -3.31
CA CYS A 227 1.71 17.27 -2.75
C CYS A 227 1.69 17.65 -1.26
N LEU A 228 2.67 17.16 -0.54
CA LEU A 228 2.67 17.21 0.93
C LEU A 228 2.67 18.65 1.45
N GLU A 229 3.33 19.59 0.76
CA GLU A 229 3.37 21.01 1.11
C GLU A 229 1.97 21.64 1.06
N VAL A 230 1.19 21.35 0.03
CA VAL A 230 -0.19 21.86 -0.12
C VAL A 230 -1.10 21.25 0.93
N VAL A 231 -0.96 19.94 1.18
CA VAL A 231 -1.72 19.24 2.22
C VAL A 231 -1.42 19.79 3.60
N ALA A 232 -0.13 19.99 3.95
CA ALA A 232 0.27 20.51 5.25
C ALA A 232 -0.20 21.97 5.48
N ALA A 233 -0.36 22.76 4.41
CA ALA A 233 -0.88 24.12 4.48
C ALA A 233 -2.41 24.21 4.65
N ASN A 234 -3.12 23.08 4.60
CA ASN A 234 -4.59 23.07 4.73
C ASN A 234 -5.02 23.51 6.13
N GLU A 235 -6.07 24.34 6.19
CA GLU A 235 -6.55 24.97 7.44
C GLU A 235 -7.44 24.06 8.32
N ASP A 236 -7.79 22.87 7.86
CA ASP A 236 -8.60 21.94 8.66
C ASP A 236 -7.91 21.63 10.00
N PRO A 237 -8.65 21.69 11.12
CA PRO A 237 -8.06 21.51 12.46
C PRO A 237 -7.32 20.18 12.63
N TRP A 238 -7.83 19.09 12.03
CA TRP A 238 -7.16 17.78 12.09
C TRP A 238 -5.84 17.79 11.32
N VAL A 239 -5.81 18.41 10.12
CA VAL A 239 -4.59 18.53 9.31
C VAL A 239 -3.54 19.34 10.05
N ARG A 240 -3.93 20.49 10.62
CA ARG A 240 -3.02 21.34 11.42
C ARG A 240 -2.43 20.57 12.61
N GLU A 241 -3.25 19.85 13.37
CA GLU A 241 -2.77 19.08 14.51
C GLU A 241 -1.84 17.95 14.07
N TYR A 242 -2.18 17.27 12.95
CA TYR A 242 -1.41 16.13 12.45
C TYR A 242 -0.06 16.55 11.89
N PHE A 243 0.01 17.55 11.02
CA PHE A 243 1.24 17.98 10.35
C PHE A 243 2.08 18.96 11.19
N HIS A 244 1.45 19.87 11.91
CA HIS A 244 2.16 20.91 12.69
C HIS A 244 2.19 20.64 14.19
N GLY A 245 1.68 19.50 14.63
CA GLY A 245 1.88 19.01 15.99
C GLY A 245 3.36 18.66 16.27
N PRO A 246 3.70 18.27 17.51
CA PRO A 246 5.11 17.97 17.86
C PRO A 246 5.76 16.90 16.98
N ARG A 247 5.02 15.87 16.58
CA ARG A 247 5.49 14.79 15.70
C ARG A 247 5.66 15.27 14.26
N GLY A 248 4.71 16.05 13.73
CA GLY A 248 4.75 16.60 12.39
C GLY A 248 5.98 17.47 12.17
N ARG A 249 6.26 18.39 13.10
CA ARG A 249 7.45 19.24 13.04
C ARG A 249 8.76 18.45 13.09
N ALA A 250 8.81 17.37 13.85
CA ALA A 250 10.00 16.52 13.91
C ALA A 250 10.26 15.78 12.58
N ALA A 251 9.21 15.23 11.97
CA ALA A 251 9.28 14.54 10.67
C ALA A 251 9.68 15.49 9.54
N GLU A 252 9.07 16.68 9.47
CA GLU A 252 9.43 17.74 8.51
C GLU A 252 10.91 18.13 8.59
N GLN A 253 11.42 18.37 9.81
CA GLN A 253 12.81 18.71 10.04
C GLN A 253 13.76 17.56 9.66
N ALA A 254 13.36 16.32 9.89
CA ALA A 254 14.13 15.14 9.50
C ALA A 254 14.21 15.02 7.96
N ALA A 255 13.10 15.24 7.25
CA ALA A 255 13.04 15.21 5.80
C ALA A 255 13.93 16.29 5.16
N MET A 256 13.93 17.52 5.71
CA MET A 256 14.79 18.63 5.24
C MET A 256 16.30 18.36 5.44
N ARG A 257 16.68 17.47 6.36
CA ARG A 257 18.07 17.10 6.63
C ARG A 257 18.55 15.89 5.85
N ALA A 258 17.65 15.16 5.19
CA ALA A 258 18.00 13.98 4.41
C ALA A 258 18.80 14.39 3.17
N PRO A 259 19.99 13.80 2.90
CA PRO A 259 20.77 14.10 1.69
C PRO A 259 20.01 13.55 0.46
N GLY A 260 19.49 14.46 -0.38
CA GLY A 260 18.83 14.11 -1.64
C GLY A 260 17.59 14.91 -2.02
N SER A 261 17.20 15.94 -1.26
CA SER A 261 16.08 16.83 -1.59
C SER A 261 16.56 18.09 -2.34
N GLN A 262 17.23 17.92 -3.50
CA GLN A 262 17.44 18.98 -4.48
C GLN A 262 17.25 18.42 -5.89
#